data_cd2878e795f671175ed1edad0cd487fd
#
_entry.id   cd2878e795f671175ed1edad0cd487fd
#
_cell.length_a   1.000
_cell.length_b   1.000
_cell.length_c   1.000
_cell.angle_alpha   90.00
_cell.angle_beta   90.00
_cell.angle_gamma   90.00
#
_symmetry.space_group_name_H-M   'P 1'
#
loop_
_entity.id
_entity.type
_entity.pdbx_description
1 polymer ?
#
loop_
_entity_poly.entity_id
_entity_poly.type
_entity_poly.pdbx_seq_one_letter_code
_entity_poly.pdbx_strand_id
1 'polypeptide(L)'
;FNSGMAAIDSALAHLLGRDDILITSRNIYGGAYQLIHDWYAKDGNLEISVETFDGYTADEFAPFLASVQKKYADRISQGRKIYIYLESPSNPQGYVLDVAGISKIAHQQELKVILDATVGTPFLYRPLNRKNPDERPDFVIHSYTKDLSGCGAVIAGCVIGKNNDMFIPKGQSMDGRSWDETMFWNVYYIKGAFLNADAAFEVMQGMKTLTVRMLRKCINTQILADFLNSHADIQVNCNGVQGNANSNLREENLYLGLPAPLFTFDMGDIERDAFQRFFDSLSPTFGHMISLGQSNTIVSCPSLTTHSELNEEALKDSGLTPTTVRCAV
;
A
#
# COMPACT_ATOMS: atom_id res chain seq x y z
N PHE A 1 -8.42 8.91 11.35
CA PHE A 1 -9.01 9.64 10.22
C PHE A 1 -10.31 9.00 9.75
N ASN A 2 -11.18 9.80 9.13
CA ASN A 2 -12.47 9.34 8.61
C ASN A 2 -12.36 8.48 7.32
N SER A 3 -11.16 8.32 6.76
CA SER A 3 -10.90 7.42 5.62
C SER A 3 -9.42 7.07 5.51
N GLY A 4 -9.10 5.98 4.80
CA GLY A 4 -7.73 5.65 4.43
C GLY A 4 -7.10 6.73 3.55
N MET A 5 -7.86 7.31 2.61
CA MET A 5 -7.38 8.41 1.75
C MET A 5 -7.03 9.67 2.55
N ALA A 6 -7.83 10.01 3.57
CA ALA A 6 -7.51 11.13 4.46
C ALA A 6 -6.23 10.87 5.28
N ALA A 7 -5.97 9.61 5.64
CA ALA A 7 -4.72 9.23 6.30
C ALA A 7 -3.51 9.36 5.34
N ILE A 8 -3.64 8.89 4.09
CA ILE A 8 -2.60 9.03 3.05
C ILE A 8 -2.33 10.52 2.78
N ASP A 9 -3.38 11.29 2.50
CA ASP A 9 -3.25 12.75 2.25
C ASP A 9 -2.57 13.45 3.42
N SER A 10 -2.94 13.11 4.64
CA SER A 10 -2.36 13.76 5.84
C SER A 10 -0.89 13.41 6.03
N ALA A 11 -0.48 12.17 5.77
CA ALA A 11 0.93 11.78 5.86
C ALA A 11 1.78 12.49 4.79
N LEU A 12 1.28 12.58 3.56
CA LEU A 12 1.95 13.28 2.47
C LEU A 12 1.99 14.79 2.72
N ALA A 13 0.86 15.41 3.08
CA ALA A 13 0.79 16.85 3.36
C ALA A 13 1.61 17.30 4.57
N HIS A 14 1.88 16.38 5.51
CA HIS A 14 2.75 16.68 6.64
C HIS A 14 4.23 16.83 6.23
N LEU A 15 4.64 16.14 5.18
CA LEU A 15 6.03 16.06 4.74
C LEU A 15 6.32 16.91 3.50
N LEU A 16 5.45 16.82 2.48
CA LEU A 16 5.71 17.40 1.16
C LEU A 16 5.63 18.91 1.15
N GLY A 17 6.65 19.54 0.62
CA GLY A 17 6.69 20.92 0.20
C GLY A 17 6.63 21.08 -1.32
N ARG A 18 6.56 22.33 -1.78
CA ARG A 18 6.58 22.64 -3.20
C ARG A 18 7.91 22.20 -3.83
N ASP A 19 7.85 21.63 -5.02
CA ASP A 19 9.01 21.15 -5.80
C ASP A 19 9.80 20.00 -5.14
N ASP A 20 9.29 19.37 -4.10
CA ASP A 20 9.92 18.18 -3.52
C ASP A 20 9.84 16.98 -4.47
N ILE A 21 10.58 15.95 -4.16
CA ILE A 21 10.64 14.71 -4.93
C ILE A 21 9.99 13.59 -4.11
N LEU A 22 9.07 12.86 -4.70
CA LEU A 22 8.45 11.69 -4.09
C LEU A 22 8.82 10.43 -4.88
N ILE A 23 9.48 9.49 -4.23
CA ILE A 23 9.68 8.14 -4.76
C ILE A 23 8.50 7.29 -4.34
N THR A 24 7.84 6.62 -5.28
CA THR A 24 6.77 5.65 -4.99
C THR A 24 7.17 4.25 -5.39
N SER A 25 6.69 3.22 -4.69
CA SER A 25 6.70 1.87 -5.26
C SER A 25 5.80 1.81 -6.50
N ARG A 26 6.08 0.90 -7.45
CA ARG A 26 5.32 0.78 -8.71
C ARG A 26 3.83 0.57 -8.45
N ASN A 27 3.49 -0.44 -7.69
CA ASN A 27 2.10 -0.81 -7.44
C ASN A 27 1.63 -0.16 -6.14
N ILE A 28 0.95 0.97 -6.27
CA ILE A 28 0.27 1.64 -5.17
C ILE A 28 -1.23 1.69 -5.44
N TYR A 29 -2.02 1.86 -4.39
CA TYR A 29 -3.47 2.01 -4.50
C TYR A 29 -3.85 3.13 -5.49
N GLY A 30 -4.82 2.87 -6.40
CA GLY A 30 -5.20 3.82 -7.45
C GLY A 30 -5.59 5.20 -6.93
N GLY A 31 -6.30 5.28 -5.78
CA GLY A 31 -6.60 6.56 -5.15
C GLY A 31 -5.35 7.29 -4.64
N ALA A 32 -4.33 6.58 -4.17
CA ALA A 32 -3.04 7.18 -3.80
C ALA A 32 -2.30 7.67 -5.04
N TYR A 33 -2.34 6.90 -6.13
CA TYR A 33 -1.77 7.31 -7.42
C TYR A 33 -2.39 8.63 -7.90
N GLN A 34 -3.72 8.73 -7.95
CA GLN A 34 -4.44 9.95 -8.34
C GLN A 34 -4.10 11.13 -7.42
N LEU A 35 -4.09 10.92 -6.10
CA LEU A 35 -3.72 11.97 -5.16
C LEU A 35 -2.31 12.50 -5.42
N ILE A 36 -1.36 11.62 -5.71
CA ILE A 36 0.04 11.99 -5.94
C ILE A 36 0.21 12.67 -7.30
N HIS A 37 -0.27 12.05 -8.39
CA HIS A 37 -0.03 12.50 -9.76
C HIS A 37 -0.98 13.61 -10.21
N ASP A 38 -2.29 13.49 -9.90
CA ASP A 38 -3.30 14.42 -10.43
C ASP A 38 -3.58 15.59 -9.49
N TRP A 39 -3.10 15.49 -8.22
CA TRP A 39 -3.28 16.56 -7.26
C TRP A 39 -1.94 17.18 -6.82
N TYR A 40 -1.04 16.43 -6.16
CA TYR A 40 0.21 16.98 -5.63
C TYR A 40 1.22 17.39 -6.71
N ALA A 41 1.35 16.59 -7.77
CA ALA A 41 2.26 16.88 -8.87
C ALA A 41 1.72 17.89 -9.88
N LYS A 42 0.42 18.26 -9.79
CA LYS A 42 -0.24 19.16 -10.73
C LYS A 42 0.34 20.58 -10.66
N ASP A 43 0.45 21.23 -11.84
CA ASP A 43 0.79 22.64 -11.96
C ASP A 43 -0.15 23.53 -11.11
N GLY A 44 0.44 24.43 -10.34
CA GLY A 44 -0.29 25.32 -9.44
C GLY A 44 -0.65 24.72 -8.07
N ASN A 45 -0.31 23.44 -7.82
CA ASN A 45 -0.37 22.86 -6.48
C ASN A 45 1.06 22.77 -5.89
N LEU A 46 1.52 21.61 -5.40
CA LEU A 46 2.88 21.46 -4.89
C LEU A 46 3.93 21.24 -5.99
N GLU A 47 3.51 20.83 -7.18
CA GLU A 47 4.39 20.63 -8.34
C GLU A 47 5.54 19.65 -8.04
N ILE A 48 5.28 18.66 -7.20
CA ILE A 48 6.27 17.65 -6.84
C ILE A 48 6.68 16.83 -8.07
N SER A 49 7.91 16.33 -8.08
CA SER A 49 8.32 15.32 -9.05
C SER A 49 8.11 13.93 -8.47
N VAL A 50 7.57 13.02 -9.28
CA VAL A 50 7.31 11.64 -8.87
C VAL A 50 8.23 10.71 -9.64
N GLU A 51 8.93 9.83 -8.91
CA GLU A 51 9.78 8.77 -9.46
C GLU A 51 9.28 7.41 -8.98
N THR A 52 9.13 6.48 -9.90
CA THR A 52 8.59 5.15 -9.58
C THR A 52 9.71 4.13 -9.44
N PHE A 53 9.83 3.52 -8.29
CA PHE A 53 10.71 2.40 -8.03
C PHE A 53 10.05 1.09 -8.45
N ASP A 54 10.68 0.39 -9.39
CA ASP A 54 10.17 -0.83 -10.02
C ASP A 54 10.83 -2.12 -9.50
N GLY A 55 11.51 -2.06 -8.38
CA GLY A 55 12.12 -3.22 -7.73
C GLY A 55 11.36 -3.67 -6.48
N TYR A 56 11.91 -4.69 -5.82
CA TYR A 56 11.38 -5.22 -4.57
C TYR A 56 12.39 -5.16 -3.43
N THR A 57 13.68 -5.11 -3.73
CA THR A 57 14.77 -5.29 -2.77
C THR A 57 15.53 -4.00 -2.48
N ALA A 58 16.22 -3.98 -1.34
CA ALA A 58 17.12 -2.88 -0.99
C ALA A 58 18.30 -2.74 -1.96
N ASP A 59 18.81 -3.86 -2.48
CA ASP A 59 19.92 -3.86 -3.44
C ASP A 59 19.55 -3.21 -4.78
N GLU A 60 18.29 -3.36 -5.21
CA GLU A 60 17.74 -2.67 -6.38
C GLU A 60 17.44 -1.19 -6.07
N PHE A 61 17.02 -0.89 -4.82
CA PHE A 61 16.66 0.46 -4.43
C PHE A 61 17.88 1.40 -4.31
N ALA A 62 19.02 0.91 -3.84
CA ALA A 62 20.21 1.75 -3.64
C ALA A 62 20.68 2.45 -4.92
N PRO A 63 20.91 1.75 -6.06
CA PRO A 63 21.29 2.40 -7.32
C PRO A 63 20.17 3.28 -7.89
N PHE A 64 18.91 2.90 -7.71
CA PHE A 64 17.78 3.73 -8.12
C PHE A 64 17.76 5.06 -7.37
N LEU A 65 17.87 5.04 -6.03
CA LEU A 65 17.95 6.27 -5.23
C LEU A 65 19.10 7.16 -5.65
N ALA A 66 20.30 6.59 -5.88
CA ALA A 66 21.45 7.34 -6.36
C ALA A 66 21.17 8.02 -7.73
N SER A 67 20.45 7.36 -8.62
CA SER A 67 20.04 7.94 -9.92
C SER A 67 19.08 9.10 -9.74
N VAL A 68 18.10 8.98 -8.83
CA VAL A 68 17.15 10.05 -8.50
C VAL A 68 17.88 11.24 -7.89
N GLN A 69 18.76 11.02 -6.92
CA GLN A 69 19.56 12.08 -6.32
C GLN A 69 20.40 12.84 -7.34
N LYS A 70 21.01 12.12 -8.28
CA LYS A 70 21.76 12.73 -9.38
C LYS A 70 20.85 13.54 -10.31
N LYS A 71 19.68 13.01 -10.67
CA LYS A 71 18.70 13.68 -11.55
C LYS A 71 18.22 15.01 -10.96
N TYR A 72 18.01 15.06 -9.64
CA TYR A 72 17.48 16.23 -8.94
C TYR A 72 18.52 16.98 -8.10
N ALA A 73 19.82 16.83 -8.38
CA ALA A 73 20.91 17.41 -7.59
C ALA A 73 20.77 18.94 -7.38
N ASP A 74 20.37 19.66 -8.42
CA ASP A 74 20.18 21.12 -8.35
C ASP A 74 19.03 21.50 -7.38
N ARG A 75 17.92 20.77 -7.44
CA ARG A 75 16.77 21.00 -6.53
C ARG A 75 17.14 20.68 -5.08
N ILE A 76 17.82 19.58 -4.86
CA ILE A 76 18.30 19.17 -3.53
C ILE A 76 19.26 20.20 -2.96
N SER A 77 20.16 20.76 -3.77
CA SER A 77 21.07 21.85 -3.34
C SER A 77 20.33 23.14 -2.96
N GLN A 78 19.12 23.34 -3.48
CA GLN A 78 18.21 24.43 -3.14
C GLN A 78 17.32 24.14 -1.93
N GLY A 79 17.54 23.01 -1.24
CA GLY A 79 16.82 22.63 -0.03
C GLY A 79 15.55 21.82 -0.28
N ARG A 80 15.31 21.33 -1.51
CA ARG A 80 14.19 20.39 -1.78
C ARG A 80 14.54 19.02 -1.26
N LYS A 81 13.52 18.28 -0.83
CA LYS A 81 13.68 17.01 -0.14
C LYS A 81 13.18 15.85 -1.00
N ILE A 82 13.72 14.69 -0.73
CA ILE A 82 13.21 13.41 -1.25
C ILE A 82 12.44 12.72 -0.14
N TYR A 83 11.27 12.21 -0.48
CA TYR A 83 10.45 11.37 0.38
C TYR A 83 10.14 10.05 -0.33
N ILE A 84 9.81 9.01 0.43
CA ILE A 84 9.56 7.67 -0.10
C ILE A 84 8.19 7.23 0.39
N TYR A 85 7.32 6.83 -0.55
CA TYR A 85 6.01 6.25 -0.29
C TYR A 85 5.94 4.85 -0.87
N LEU A 86 5.77 3.86 -0.01
CA LEU A 86 5.72 2.44 -0.36
C LEU A 86 4.36 1.86 -0.02
N GLU A 87 3.93 0.86 -0.80
CA GLU A 87 2.82 -0.03 -0.44
C GLU A 87 3.31 -1.47 -0.36
N SER A 88 3.15 -2.11 0.80
CA SER A 88 3.57 -3.50 1.00
C SER A 88 2.73 -4.15 2.12
N PRO A 89 2.11 -5.33 1.87
CA PRO A 89 1.96 -5.99 0.57
C PRO A 89 1.17 -5.14 -0.43
N SER A 90 1.54 -5.20 -1.71
CA SER A 90 0.99 -4.33 -2.76
C SER A 90 -0.37 -4.81 -3.27
N ASN A 91 -1.19 -3.88 -3.74
CA ASN A 91 -2.40 -4.14 -4.52
C ASN A 91 -2.07 -3.93 -6.02
N PRO A 92 -2.34 -4.91 -6.94
CA PRO A 92 -3.26 -6.03 -6.74
C PRO A 92 -2.62 -7.40 -6.45
N GLN A 93 -1.28 -7.58 -6.52
CA GLN A 93 -0.66 -8.91 -6.50
C GLN A 93 -0.35 -9.46 -5.09
N GLY A 94 -0.40 -8.63 -4.06
CA GLY A 94 -0.01 -9.04 -2.71
C GLY A 94 1.51 -9.21 -2.52
N TYR A 95 2.33 -8.67 -3.43
CA TYR A 95 3.79 -8.76 -3.37
C TYR A 95 4.37 -7.91 -2.26
N VAL A 96 5.49 -8.35 -1.72
CA VAL A 96 6.16 -7.75 -0.57
C VAL A 96 7.43 -7.05 -1.00
N LEU A 97 7.67 -5.86 -0.47
CA LEU A 97 8.92 -5.12 -0.61
C LEU A 97 9.85 -5.40 0.58
N ASP A 98 11.16 -5.31 0.37
CA ASP A 98 12.13 -5.21 1.47
C ASP A 98 12.10 -3.81 2.10
N VAL A 99 10.99 -3.52 2.78
CA VAL A 99 10.79 -2.22 3.45
C VAL A 99 11.86 -1.96 4.50
N ALA A 100 12.36 -3.00 5.16
CA ALA A 100 13.38 -2.86 6.19
C ALA A 100 14.73 -2.39 5.59
N GLY A 101 15.17 -3.03 4.53
CA GLY A 101 16.40 -2.62 3.83
C GLY A 101 16.26 -1.27 3.15
N ILE A 102 15.11 -1.00 2.51
CA ILE A 102 14.82 0.30 1.89
C ILE A 102 14.81 1.42 2.94
N SER A 103 14.15 1.22 4.08
CA SER A 103 14.14 2.20 5.18
C SER A 103 15.53 2.48 5.70
N LYS A 104 16.35 1.44 5.89
CA LYS A 104 17.73 1.59 6.34
C LYS A 104 18.58 2.43 5.39
N ILE A 105 18.46 2.18 4.07
CA ILE A 105 19.15 2.98 3.04
C ILE A 105 18.65 4.43 3.09
N ALA A 106 17.35 4.63 3.18
CA ALA A 106 16.73 5.95 3.26
C ALA A 106 17.22 6.75 4.48
N HIS A 107 17.23 6.14 5.65
CA HIS A 107 17.66 6.79 6.89
C HIS A 107 19.17 7.13 6.90
N GLN A 108 20.00 6.35 6.23
CA GLN A 108 21.43 6.70 6.02
C GLN A 108 21.61 8.00 5.21
N GLN A 109 20.58 8.41 4.48
CA GLN A 109 20.52 9.64 3.68
C GLN A 109 19.56 10.69 4.29
N GLU A 110 19.14 10.49 5.55
CA GLU A 110 18.20 11.37 6.28
C GLU A 110 16.83 11.52 5.58
N LEU A 111 16.43 10.54 4.76
CA LEU A 111 15.15 10.52 4.06
C LEU A 111 14.06 9.88 4.92
N LYS A 112 12.80 10.28 4.69
CA LYS A 112 11.64 9.76 5.38
C LYS A 112 10.89 8.75 4.54
N VAL A 113 10.42 7.68 5.19
CA VAL A 113 9.67 6.58 4.56
C VAL A 113 8.26 6.52 5.11
N ILE A 114 7.28 6.58 4.21
CA ILE A 114 5.86 6.32 4.48
C ILE A 114 5.55 4.94 3.90
N LEU A 115 4.89 4.09 4.68
CA LEU A 115 4.45 2.78 4.25
C LEU A 115 2.94 2.65 4.39
N ASP A 116 2.24 2.36 3.31
CA ASP A 116 0.87 1.83 3.38
C ASP A 116 0.94 0.31 3.56
N ALA A 117 0.53 -0.17 4.74
CA ALA A 117 0.52 -1.57 5.11
C ALA A 117 -0.91 -2.13 5.24
N THR A 118 -1.86 -1.53 4.54
CA THR A 118 -3.29 -1.84 4.65
C THR A 118 -3.58 -3.31 4.39
N VAL A 119 -3.03 -3.90 3.33
CA VAL A 119 -3.28 -5.31 2.95
C VAL A 119 -2.71 -6.29 3.97
N GLY A 120 -1.54 -5.98 4.55
CA GLY A 120 -0.88 -6.84 5.53
C GLY A 120 -1.57 -6.85 6.89
N THR A 121 -2.18 -5.75 7.28
CA THR A 121 -2.64 -5.48 8.65
C THR A 121 -1.55 -5.75 9.72
N PRO A 122 -1.71 -5.31 10.97
CA PRO A 122 -0.76 -5.64 12.04
C PRO A 122 -0.72 -7.14 12.42
N PHE A 123 -1.63 -7.97 11.88
CA PHE A 123 -1.56 -9.41 12.04
C PHE A 123 -0.45 -10.02 11.18
N LEU A 124 -0.47 -9.74 9.88
CA LEU A 124 0.40 -10.40 8.90
C LEU A 124 1.74 -9.68 8.74
N TYR A 125 1.75 -8.34 8.79
CA TYR A 125 2.94 -7.52 8.55
C TYR A 125 3.16 -6.49 9.66
N ARG A 126 4.34 -6.53 10.30
CA ARG A 126 4.67 -5.70 11.49
C ARG A 126 5.98 -4.94 11.28
N PRO A 127 6.05 -3.99 10.35
CA PRO A 127 7.30 -3.29 10.02
C PRO A 127 7.89 -2.50 11.18
N LEU A 128 7.07 -2.02 12.12
CA LEU A 128 7.53 -1.28 13.30
C LEU A 128 8.13 -2.15 14.39
N ASN A 129 8.00 -3.48 14.31
CA ASN A 129 8.57 -4.41 15.30
C ASN A 129 10.03 -4.80 14.99
N ARG A 130 10.67 -4.25 13.97
CA ARG A 130 12.09 -4.48 13.69
C ARG A 130 12.94 -4.02 14.89
N LYS A 131 13.98 -4.79 15.24
CA LYS A 131 14.87 -4.47 16.36
C LYS A 131 15.66 -3.20 16.09
N ASN A 132 16.22 -3.09 14.89
CA ASN A 132 16.93 -1.89 14.45
C ASN A 132 15.92 -0.78 14.10
N PRO A 133 15.95 0.38 14.77
CA PRO A 133 15.07 1.50 14.45
C PRO A 133 15.21 2.01 12.99
N ASP A 134 16.41 1.92 12.41
CA ASP A 134 16.65 2.38 11.03
C ASP A 134 15.96 1.51 9.98
N GLU A 135 15.52 0.30 10.33
CA GLU A 135 14.78 -0.61 9.48
C GLU A 135 13.25 -0.39 9.55
N ARG A 136 12.79 0.59 10.31
CA ARG A 136 11.37 0.90 10.49
C ARG A 136 10.99 2.09 9.63
N PRO A 137 9.86 2.03 8.87
CA PRO A 137 9.34 3.23 8.23
C PRO A 137 8.98 4.30 9.28
N ASP A 138 9.05 5.58 8.90
CA ASP A 138 8.72 6.69 9.79
C ASP A 138 7.23 6.77 10.06
N PHE A 139 6.42 6.54 9.02
CA PHE A 139 4.96 6.53 9.10
C PHE A 139 4.40 5.25 8.48
N VAL A 140 3.44 4.64 9.17
CA VAL A 140 2.67 3.49 8.67
C VAL A 140 1.21 3.88 8.58
N ILE A 141 0.63 3.59 7.42
CA ILE A 141 -0.78 3.86 7.12
C ILE A 141 -1.56 2.55 7.09
N HIS A 142 -2.77 2.58 7.62
CA HIS A 142 -3.76 1.54 7.42
C HIS A 142 -5.12 2.14 7.09
N SER A 143 -5.75 1.63 6.03
CA SER A 143 -7.18 1.82 5.83
C SER A 143 -7.94 0.87 6.76
N TYR A 144 -8.59 1.40 7.79
CA TYR A 144 -9.46 0.62 8.68
C TYR A 144 -10.72 0.10 7.97
N THR A 145 -11.09 0.71 6.84
CA THR A 145 -12.16 0.28 5.93
C THR A 145 -12.03 -1.18 5.52
N LYS A 146 -10.79 -1.70 5.47
CA LYS A 146 -10.44 -3.02 4.96
C LYS A 146 -10.47 -4.07 6.09
N ASP A 147 -9.53 -4.98 6.11
CA ASP A 147 -9.49 -6.10 7.04
C ASP A 147 -9.50 -5.72 8.52
N LEU A 148 -9.08 -4.52 8.89
CA LEU A 148 -9.10 -4.09 10.28
C LEU A 148 -10.52 -3.98 10.85
N SER A 149 -11.48 -3.45 10.09
CA SER A 149 -12.90 -3.54 10.44
C SER A 149 -13.52 -4.87 10.02
N GLY A 150 -13.19 -5.33 8.79
CA GLY A 150 -13.61 -6.63 8.25
C GLY A 150 -15.09 -6.77 7.94
N CYS A 151 -15.88 -5.71 8.13
CA CYS A 151 -17.34 -5.73 7.96
C CYS A 151 -17.82 -5.13 6.63
N GLY A 152 -16.98 -4.36 5.94
CA GLY A 152 -17.36 -3.65 4.70
C GLY A 152 -18.37 -2.50 4.91
N ALA A 153 -18.67 -2.14 6.17
CA ALA A 153 -19.71 -1.17 6.52
C ALA A 153 -19.17 0.16 7.07
N VAL A 154 -17.84 0.28 7.26
CA VAL A 154 -17.22 1.47 7.83
C VAL A 154 -16.10 1.99 6.95
N ILE A 155 -15.98 3.30 6.89
CA ILE A 155 -14.86 3.99 6.24
C ILE A 155 -14.04 4.69 7.33
N ALA A 156 -12.76 4.33 7.44
CA ALA A 156 -11.84 4.89 8.43
C ALA A 156 -10.38 4.65 8.03
N GLY A 157 -9.45 5.35 8.67
CA GLY A 157 -8.00 5.16 8.45
C GLY A 157 -7.16 5.67 9.60
N CYS A 158 -5.88 5.31 9.62
CA CYS A 158 -4.93 5.83 10.58
C CYS A 158 -3.54 6.03 9.99
N VAL A 159 -2.78 6.90 10.63
CA VAL A 159 -1.34 7.05 10.48
C VAL A 159 -0.70 6.74 11.83
N ILE A 160 0.35 5.95 11.83
CA ILE A 160 1.14 5.56 12.99
C ILE A 160 2.57 6.08 12.78
N GLY A 161 3.11 6.79 13.73
CA GLY A 161 4.49 7.29 13.71
C GLY A 161 5.09 7.34 15.12
N LYS A 162 6.29 7.86 15.26
CA LYS A 162 6.90 8.10 16.57
C LYS A 162 6.09 9.16 17.32
N ASN A 163 5.98 9.04 18.65
CA ASN A 163 5.19 9.95 19.48
C ASN A 163 5.48 11.42 19.20
N ASN A 164 6.75 11.80 19.12
CA ASN A 164 7.16 13.20 18.91
C ASN A 164 6.94 13.69 17.47
N ASP A 165 6.79 12.80 16.51
CA ASP A 165 6.36 13.13 15.15
C ASP A 165 4.83 13.34 15.06
N MET A 166 4.09 12.61 15.94
CA MET A 166 2.62 12.63 15.90
C MET A 166 2.02 13.73 16.77
N PHE A 167 2.50 13.92 17.99
CA PHE A 167 1.91 14.88 18.92
C PHE A 167 2.91 15.36 19.98
N ILE A 168 3.02 16.67 20.15
CA ILE A 168 3.62 17.35 21.29
C ILE A 168 2.57 18.32 21.83
N PRO A 169 2.39 18.43 23.18
CA PRO A 169 1.45 19.37 23.76
C PRO A 169 1.72 20.81 23.31
N LYS A 170 0.67 21.57 23.05
CA LYS A 170 0.75 22.96 22.55
C LYS A 170 1.66 23.80 23.44
N GLY A 171 2.58 24.53 22.82
CA GLY A 171 3.54 25.41 23.50
C GLY A 171 4.77 24.69 24.05
N GLN A 172 4.92 23.37 23.83
CA GLN A 172 6.08 22.59 24.24
C GLN A 172 6.99 22.23 23.06
N SER A 173 8.21 21.83 23.36
CA SER A 173 9.16 21.23 22.41
C SER A 173 9.78 19.99 23.02
N MET A 174 10.03 18.97 22.19
CA MET A 174 10.66 17.69 22.60
C MET A 174 11.65 17.25 21.51
N ASP A 175 12.85 16.84 21.93
CA ASP A 175 13.90 16.35 21.04
C ASP A 175 14.21 17.30 19.86
N GLY A 176 14.20 18.62 20.12
CA GLY A 176 14.49 19.66 19.13
C GLY A 176 13.33 19.97 18.16
N ARG A 177 12.17 19.36 18.34
CA ARG A 177 10.96 19.59 17.53
C ARG A 177 9.93 20.41 18.32
N SER A 178 9.33 21.41 17.69
CA SER A 178 8.23 22.17 18.25
C SER A 178 6.87 21.46 18.08
N TRP A 179 5.91 21.79 18.92
CA TRP A 179 4.56 21.23 18.90
C TRP A 179 3.84 21.43 17.55
N ASP A 180 4.01 22.59 16.92
CA ASP A 180 3.39 22.95 15.65
C ASP A 180 4.02 22.25 14.42
N GLU A 181 5.15 21.57 14.60
CA GLU A 181 5.77 20.74 13.59
C GLU A 181 5.27 19.28 13.63
N THR A 182 4.41 18.91 14.58
CA THR A 182 3.86 17.56 14.67
C THR A 182 2.66 17.37 13.74
N MET A 183 2.43 16.13 13.31
CA MET A 183 1.32 15.80 12.40
C MET A 183 -0.03 16.26 12.94
N PHE A 184 -0.25 16.14 14.25
CA PHE A 184 -1.50 16.56 14.88
C PHE A 184 -1.80 18.02 14.61
N TRP A 185 -0.87 18.92 14.95
CA TRP A 185 -1.10 20.36 14.84
C TRP A 185 -0.91 20.89 13.41
N ASN A 186 0.04 20.33 12.68
CA ASN A 186 0.36 20.78 11.32
C ASN A 186 -0.71 20.39 10.29
N VAL A 187 -1.34 19.21 10.45
CA VAL A 187 -2.28 18.69 9.45
C VAL A 187 -3.61 18.28 10.06
N TYR A 188 -3.62 17.36 11.05
CA TYR A 188 -4.83 16.72 11.52
C TYR A 188 -5.81 17.71 12.13
N TYR A 189 -5.35 18.57 13.03
CA TYR A 189 -6.17 19.59 13.67
C TYR A 189 -6.70 20.64 12.67
N ILE A 190 -5.87 21.01 11.67
CA ILE A 190 -6.20 22.06 10.69
C ILE A 190 -7.13 21.56 9.60
N LYS A 191 -6.83 20.40 9.01
CA LYS A 191 -7.61 19.80 7.93
C LYS A 191 -8.89 19.11 8.42
N GLY A 192 -8.93 18.69 9.67
CA GLY A 192 -10.01 17.88 10.20
C GLY A 192 -9.91 16.41 9.76
N ALA A 193 -10.96 15.87 9.14
CA ALA A 193 -11.07 14.45 8.77
C ALA A 193 -11.03 13.52 9.98
N PHE A 194 -11.59 13.98 11.10
CA PHE A 194 -11.66 13.22 12.36
C PHE A 194 -12.55 12.00 12.23
N LEU A 195 -12.11 10.91 12.83
CA LEU A 195 -12.92 9.70 12.95
C LEU A 195 -14.07 9.94 13.92
N ASN A 196 -15.30 9.63 13.48
CA ASN A 196 -16.46 9.71 14.38
C ASN A 196 -16.52 8.51 15.32
N ALA A 197 -17.30 8.63 16.40
CA ALA A 197 -17.38 7.63 17.45
C ALA A 197 -17.98 6.30 16.97
N ASP A 198 -18.98 6.33 16.08
CA ASP A 198 -19.63 5.12 15.57
C ASP A 198 -18.65 4.31 14.70
N ALA A 199 -17.93 4.97 13.79
CA ALA A 199 -16.89 4.31 12.98
C ALA A 199 -15.75 3.76 13.86
N ALA A 200 -15.35 4.49 14.91
CA ALA A 200 -14.35 4.01 15.86
C ALA A 200 -14.83 2.74 16.59
N PHE A 201 -16.08 2.72 17.00
CA PHE A 201 -16.68 1.54 17.65
C PHE A 201 -16.69 0.33 16.70
N GLU A 202 -17.15 0.48 15.47
CA GLU A 202 -17.16 -0.59 14.46
C GLU A 202 -15.76 -1.14 14.18
N VAL A 203 -14.76 -0.27 14.02
CA VAL A 203 -13.36 -0.69 13.86
C VAL A 203 -12.89 -1.50 15.08
N MET A 204 -13.18 -1.04 16.29
CA MET A 204 -12.83 -1.76 17.53
C MET A 204 -13.51 -3.14 17.61
N GLN A 205 -14.76 -3.29 17.16
CA GLN A 205 -15.41 -4.60 17.10
C GLN A 205 -14.73 -5.51 16.07
N GLY A 206 -14.43 -5.01 14.88
CA GLY A 206 -13.73 -5.76 13.84
C GLY A 206 -12.34 -6.26 14.27
N MET A 207 -11.60 -5.45 15.01
CA MET A 207 -10.26 -5.81 15.51
C MET A 207 -10.29 -7.02 16.46
N LYS A 208 -11.37 -7.28 17.18
CA LYS A 208 -11.50 -8.44 18.09
C LYS A 208 -11.38 -9.77 17.37
N THR A 209 -11.75 -9.83 16.10
CA THR A 209 -11.72 -11.04 15.27
C THR A 209 -10.61 -11.03 14.21
N LEU A 210 -9.79 -9.97 14.17
CA LEU A 210 -8.77 -9.76 13.13
C LEU A 210 -7.87 -10.97 12.95
N THR A 211 -7.31 -11.49 14.05
CA THR A 211 -6.37 -12.63 14.03
C THR A 211 -6.97 -13.86 13.36
N VAL A 212 -8.19 -14.23 13.74
CA VAL A 212 -8.87 -15.42 13.19
C VAL A 212 -9.24 -15.21 11.73
N ARG A 213 -9.76 -14.04 11.37
CA ARG A 213 -10.12 -13.71 9.99
C ARG A 213 -8.90 -13.71 9.09
N MET A 214 -7.85 -12.98 9.47
CA MET A 214 -6.63 -12.90 8.67
C MET A 214 -5.95 -14.25 8.48
N LEU A 215 -5.81 -15.04 9.56
CA LEU A 215 -5.25 -16.38 9.46
C LEU A 215 -6.04 -17.24 8.46
N ARG A 216 -7.37 -17.24 8.57
CA ARG A 216 -8.23 -18.01 7.68
C ARG A 216 -8.13 -17.54 6.23
N LYS A 217 -8.13 -16.24 6.01
CA LYS A 217 -7.99 -15.63 4.68
C LYS A 217 -6.64 -15.98 4.04
N CYS A 218 -5.53 -15.86 4.76
CA CYS A 218 -4.20 -16.23 4.24
C CYS A 218 -4.13 -17.72 3.87
N ILE A 219 -4.68 -18.62 4.69
CA ILE A 219 -4.75 -20.05 4.40
C ILE A 219 -5.63 -20.30 3.16
N ASN A 220 -6.79 -19.68 3.08
CA ASN A 220 -7.67 -19.82 1.92
C ASN A 220 -7.01 -19.26 0.65
N THR A 221 -6.23 -18.18 0.76
CA THR A 221 -5.45 -17.63 -0.35
C THR A 221 -4.46 -18.64 -0.88
N GLN A 222 -3.70 -19.29 0.01
CA GLN A 222 -2.76 -20.34 -0.39
C GLN A 222 -3.47 -21.48 -1.12
N ILE A 223 -4.57 -21.99 -0.55
CA ILE A 223 -5.33 -23.10 -1.12
C ILE A 223 -5.90 -22.73 -2.51
N LEU A 224 -6.48 -21.54 -2.63
CA LEU A 224 -7.07 -21.09 -3.89
C LEU A 224 -6.00 -20.82 -4.96
N ALA A 225 -4.88 -20.21 -4.58
CA ALA A 225 -3.77 -19.95 -5.48
C ALA A 225 -3.14 -21.23 -5.99
N ASP A 226 -2.91 -22.23 -5.12
CA ASP A 226 -2.36 -23.54 -5.49
C ASP A 226 -3.33 -24.29 -6.41
N PHE A 227 -4.63 -24.25 -6.11
CA PHE A 227 -5.66 -24.85 -6.96
C PHE A 227 -5.64 -24.24 -8.37
N LEU A 228 -5.69 -22.91 -8.48
CA LEU A 228 -5.65 -22.22 -9.77
C LEU A 228 -4.33 -22.49 -10.52
N ASN A 229 -3.21 -22.50 -9.81
CA ASN A 229 -1.90 -22.80 -10.40
C ASN A 229 -1.74 -24.24 -10.91
N SER A 230 -2.62 -25.14 -10.48
CA SER A 230 -2.67 -26.52 -11.03
C SER A 230 -3.25 -26.63 -12.44
N HIS A 231 -3.89 -25.57 -12.94
CA HIS A 231 -4.47 -25.50 -14.28
C HIS A 231 -3.47 -24.85 -15.25
N ALA A 232 -3.15 -25.57 -16.33
CA ALA A 232 -2.13 -25.15 -17.31
C ALA A 232 -2.46 -23.83 -18.03
N ASP A 233 -3.74 -23.51 -18.15
CA ASP A 233 -4.23 -22.32 -18.86
C ASP A 233 -4.36 -21.08 -17.95
N ILE A 234 -3.97 -21.20 -16.68
CA ILE A 234 -4.06 -20.11 -15.70
C ILE A 234 -2.66 -19.75 -15.20
N GLN A 235 -2.28 -18.51 -15.35
CA GLN A 235 -1.06 -17.97 -14.77
C GLN A 235 -1.38 -17.26 -13.45
N VAL A 236 -0.90 -17.79 -12.33
CA VAL A 236 -1.16 -17.24 -11.00
C VAL A 236 -0.01 -16.35 -10.53
N ASN A 237 -0.32 -15.11 -10.18
CA ASN A 237 0.59 -14.14 -9.57
C ASN A 237 0.32 -14.04 -8.07
N CYS A 238 0.79 -15.04 -7.32
CA CYS A 238 0.70 -15.11 -5.87
C CYS A 238 2.06 -15.52 -5.31
N ASN A 239 2.60 -14.77 -4.36
CA ASN A 239 3.89 -15.09 -3.75
C ASN A 239 3.85 -16.33 -2.81
N GLY A 240 2.67 -16.88 -2.56
CA GLY A 240 2.47 -18.18 -1.90
C GLY A 240 2.74 -19.39 -2.79
N VAL A 241 2.66 -19.23 -4.13
CA VAL A 241 2.87 -20.31 -5.07
C VAL A 241 4.36 -20.66 -5.19
N GLN A 242 4.66 -21.95 -5.28
CA GLN A 242 6.04 -22.43 -5.39
C GLN A 242 6.74 -21.86 -6.62
N GLY A 243 7.97 -21.36 -6.45
CA GLY A 243 8.78 -20.80 -7.52
C GLY A 243 8.50 -19.33 -7.85
N ASN A 244 7.55 -18.69 -7.16
CA ASN A 244 7.33 -17.25 -7.33
C ASN A 244 8.55 -16.46 -6.83
N ALA A 245 9.00 -15.46 -7.63
CA ALA A 245 10.20 -14.67 -7.33
C ALA A 245 10.10 -13.86 -6.02
N ASN A 246 8.88 -13.53 -5.58
CA ASN A 246 8.64 -12.76 -4.35
C ASN A 246 8.48 -13.65 -3.10
N SER A 247 8.61 -14.98 -3.23
CA SER A 247 8.38 -15.92 -2.11
C SER A 247 9.36 -15.73 -0.95
N ASN A 248 10.64 -15.44 -1.23
CA ASN A 248 11.65 -15.20 -0.18
C ASN A 248 11.29 -13.95 0.66
N LEU A 249 10.93 -12.84 0.03
CA LEU A 249 10.51 -11.63 0.73
C LEU A 249 9.25 -11.86 1.58
N ARG A 250 8.30 -12.67 1.08
CA ARG A 250 7.12 -13.10 1.85
C ARG A 250 7.53 -13.87 3.11
N GLU A 251 8.39 -14.89 2.97
CA GLU A 251 8.85 -15.73 4.08
C GLU A 251 9.57 -14.93 5.17
N GLU A 252 10.40 -13.98 4.77
CA GLU A 252 11.19 -13.15 5.68
C GLU A 252 10.37 -12.07 6.39
N ASN A 253 9.32 -11.55 5.75
CA ASN A 253 8.64 -10.35 6.21
C ASN A 253 7.24 -10.59 6.75
N LEU A 254 6.53 -11.62 6.28
CA LEU A 254 5.15 -11.88 6.69
C LEU A 254 5.07 -12.95 7.78
N TYR A 255 4.09 -12.80 8.67
CA TYR A 255 3.89 -13.71 9.79
C TYR A 255 3.67 -15.13 9.31
N LEU A 256 4.46 -16.07 9.84
CA LEU A 256 4.49 -17.50 9.44
C LEU A 256 4.76 -17.73 7.94
N GLY A 257 5.29 -16.76 7.22
CA GLY A 257 5.47 -16.85 5.78
C GLY A 257 4.16 -17.06 4.99
N LEU A 258 3.02 -16.62 5.54
CA LEU A 258 1.72 -16.74 4.88
C LEU A 258 1.60 -15.68 3.76
N PRO A 259 0.94 -15.99 2.63
CA PRO A 259 0.65 -14.99 1.61
C PRO A 259 -0.36 -13.97 2.10
N ALA A 260 -0.30 -12.74 1.57
CA ALA A 260 -1.34 -11.75 1.77
C ALA A 260 -2.68 -12.25 1.19
N PRO A 261 -3.84 -11.86 1.75
CA PRO A 261 -5.14 -12.31 1.27
C PRO A 261 -5.57 -11.59 -0.02
N LEU A 262 -4.63 -11.44 -0.94
CA LEU A 262 -4.78 -10.73 -2.20
C LEU A 262 -3.79 -11.27 -3.22
N PHE A 263 -4.26 -11.62 -4.41
CA PHE A 263 -3.43 -12.06 -5.52
C PHE A 263 -4.14 -11.85 -6.85
N THR A 264 -3.42 -12.03 -7.96
CA THR A 264 -4.00 -11.99 -9.30
C THR A 264 -3.76 -13.29 -10.05
N PHE A 265 -4.62 -13.55 -11.04
CA PHE A 265 -4.36 -14.57 -12.05
C PHE A 265 -4.80 -14.07 -13.43
N ASP A 266 -4.18 -14.64 -14.45
CA ASP A 266 -4.45 -14.37 -15.86
C ASP A 266 -4.82 -15.64 -16.59
N MET A 267 -5.68 -15.50 -17.59
CA MET A 267 -6.14 -16.62 -18.44
C MET A 267 -5.49 -16.63 -19.83
N GLY A 268 -4.37 -15.92 -20.00
CA GLY A 268 -3.66 -15.84 -21.27
C GLY A 268 -4.48 -15.21 -22.41
N ASP A 269 -4.30 -15.72 -23.62
CA ASP A 269 -4.93 -15.21 -24.85
C ASP A 269 -6.38 -15.74 -25.01
N ILE A 270 -7.20 -15.62 -23.97
CA ILE A 270 -8.61 -15.96 -24.05
C ILE A 270 -9.41 -14.89 -24.81
N GLU A 271 -10.32 -15.32 -25.67
CA GLU A 271 -11.25 -14.41 -26.35
C GLU A 271 -12.09 -13.61 -25.35
N ARG A 272 -12.29 -12.32 -25.61
CA ARG A 272 -13.00 -11.39 -24.71
C ARG A 272 -14.35 -11.90 -24.24
N ASP A 273 -15.15 -12.43 -25.16
CA ASP A 273 -16.50 -12.93 -24.83
C ASP A 273 -16.44 -14.20 -23.96
N ALA A 274 -15.41 -15.02 -24.15
CA ALA A 274 -15.18 -16.21 -23.32
C ALA A 274 -14.72 -15.78 -21.91
N PHE A 275 -13.82 -14.82 -21.81
CA PHE A 275 -13.41 -14.23 -20.54
C PHE A 275 -14.59 -13.60 -19.79
N GLN A 276 -15.44 -12.85 -20.48
CA GLN A 276 -16.63 -12.26 -19.87
C GLN A 276 -17.56 -13.33 -19.30
N ARG A 277 -17.88 -14.37 -20.07
CA ARG A 277 -18.71 -15.49 -19.59
C ARG A 277 -18.10 -16.19 -18.37
N PHE A 278 -16.78 -16.40 -18.38
CA PHE A 278 -16.07 -16.94 -17.24
C PHE A 278 -16.21 -16.03 -16.02
N PHE A 279 -15.86 -14.74 -16.16
CA PHE A 279 -15.90 -13.78 -15.07
C PHE A 279 -17.31 -13.66 -14.49
N ASP A 280 -18.33 -13.53 -15.32
CA ASP A 280 -19.72 -13.44 -14.88
C ASP A 280 -20.19 -14.70 -14.14
N SER A 281 -19.68 -15.89 -14.53
CA SER A 281 -20.03 -17.16 -13.90
C SER A 281 -19.47 -17.32 -12.47
N LEU A 282 -18.51 -16.50 -12.07
CA LEU A 282 -17.96 -16.50 -10.71
C LEU A 282 -19.00 -16.04 -9.68
N SER A 283 -19.99 -15.24 -10.09
CA SER A 283 -21.13 -14.86 -9.24
C SER A 283 -22.17 -16.01 -9.19
N PRO A 284 -22.83 -16.27 -8.03
CA PRO A 284 -22.75 -15.54 -6.76
C PRO A 284 -21.67 -16.05 -5.79
N THR A 285 -20.88 -17.05 -6.17
CA THR A 285 -19.88 -17.67 -5.27
C THR A 285 -18.82 -16.65 -4.85
N PHE A 286 -18.34 -15.86 -5.80
CA PHE A 286 -17.45 -14.74 -5.57
C PHE A 286 -18.21 -13.42 -5.78
N GLY A 287 -18.02 -12.45 -4.88
CA GLY A 287 -18.59 -11.12 -5.05
C GLY A 287 -17.83 -10.32 -6.12
N HIS A 288 -18.54 -9.71 -7.07
CA HIS A 288 -17.95 -8.78 -8.04
C HIS A 288 -17.88 -7.39 -7.42
N MET A 289 -16.73 -7.03 -6.83
CA MET A 289 -16.52 -5.76 -6.12
C MET A 289 -15.09 -5.26 -6.28
N ILE A 290 -14.92 -3.94 -6.26
CA ILE A 290 -13.62 -3.27 -6.34
C ILE A 290 -12.90 -3.12 -4.99
N SER A 291 -13.58 -3.38 -3.86
CA SER A 291 -12.99 -3.29 -2.52
C SER A 291 -12.19 -4.54 -2.16
N LEU A 292 -11.81 -4.67 -0.90
CA LEU A 292 -11.18 -5.83 -0.27
C LEU A 292 -11.40 -5.78 1.24
N GLY A 293 -11.05 -6.85 1.96
CA GLY A 293 -11.04 -6.85 3.42
C GLY A 293 -12.35 -7.29 4.07
N GLN A 294 -13.32 -7.77 3.29
CA GLN A 294 -14.57 -8.34 3.79
C GLN A 294 -14.40 -9.84 4.12
N SER A 295 -15.42 -10.44 4.71
CA SER A 295 -15.41 -11.87 5.10
C SER A 295 -15.70 -12.83 3.94
N ASN A 296 -16.11 -12.33 2.79
CA ASN A 296 -16.33 -13.09 1.55
C ASN A 296 -15.20 -12.83 0.55
N THR A 297 -14.91 -13.81 -0.30
CA THR A 297 -13.98 -13.62 -1.41
C THR A 297 -14.64 -12.74 -2.48
N ILE A 298 -13.94 -11.71 -2.91
CA ILE A 298 -14.37 -10.81 -3.96
C ILE A 298 -13.37 -10.77 -5.10
N VAL A 299 -13.89 -10.66 -6.31
CA VAL A 299 -13.08 -10.60 -7.53
C VAL A 299 -13.34 -9.30 -8.28
N SER A 300 -12.32 -8.81 -8.95
CA SER A 300 -12.42 -7.67 -9.86
C SER A 300 -11.47 -7.85 -11.03
N CYS A 301 -11.78 -7.19 -12.13
CA CYS A 301 -10.86 -7.06 -13.27
C CYS A 301 -10.20 -5.67 -13.16
N PRO A 302 -8.92 -5.57 -12.78
CA PRO A 302 -8.26 -4.28 -12.56
C PRO A 302 -8.28 -3.37 -13.77
N SER A 303 -8.08 -3.91 -14.98
CA SER A 303 -8.10 -3.17 -16.24
C SER A 303 -9.44 -2.48 -16.53
N LEU A 304 -10.56 -2.99 -16.00
CA LEU A 304 -11.88 -2.42 -16.13
C LEU A 304 -12.34 -1.59 -14.94
N THR A 305 -11.55 -1.58 -13.84
CA THR A 305 -11.96 -0.99 -12.57
C THR A 305 -10.90 -0.08 -11.97
N THR A 306 -10.00 -0.63 -11.15
CA THR A 306 -9.03 0.14 -10.36
C THR A 306 -7.86 0.71 -11.17
N HIS A 307 -7.65 0.23 -12.39
CA HIS A 307 -6.58 0.64 -13.31
C HIS A 307 -7.13 0.96 -14.70
N SER A 308 -8.44 1.27 -14.79
CA SER A 308 -9.12 1.59 -16.07
C SER A 308 -8.60 2.85 -16.74
N GLU A 309 -7.88 3.70 -16.03
CA GLU A 309 -7.29 4.93 -16.54
C GLU A 309 -5.90 4.73 -17.15
N LEU A 310 -5.29 3.55 -16.92
CA LEU A 310 -4.00 3.22 -17.51
C LEU A 310 -4.18 2.80 -18.98
N ASN A 311 -3.28 3.27 -19.84
CA ASN A 311 -3.18 2.77 -21.20
C ASN A 311 -2.59 1.34 -21.21
N GLU A 312 -2.63 0.67 -22.37
CA GLU A 312 -2.18 -0.73 -22.50
C GLU A 312 -0.71 -0.93 -22.09
N GLU A 313 0.16 0.04 -22.38
CA GLU A 313 1.58 -0.01 -22.01
C GLU A 313 1.75 0.09 -20.50
N ALA A 314 1.09 1.04 -19.85
CA ALA A 314 1.12 1.21 -18.39
C ALA A 314 0.46 0.03 -17.65
N LEU A 315 -0.60 -0.59 -18.21
CA LEU A 315 -1.18 -1.82 -17.68
C LEU A 315 -0.15 -2.96 -17.72
N LYS A 316 0.50 -3.16 -18.86
CA LYS A 316 1.52 -4.19 -19.03
C LYS A 316 2.72 -3.96 -18.10
N ASP A 317 3.14 -2.71 -17.96
CA ASP A 317 4.20 -2.32 -17.05
C ASP A 317 3.82 -2.58 -15.58
N SER A 318 2.54 -2.50 -15.24
CA SER A 318 2.01 -2.88 -13.92
C SER A 318 1.86 -4.39 -13.74
N GLY A 319 2.24 -5.21 -14.73
CA GLY A 319 2.08 -6.66 -14.71
C GLY A 319 0.61 -7.10 -14.79
N LEU A 320 -0.22 -6.30 -15.45
CA LEU A 320 -1.64 -6.55 -15.65
C LEU A 320 -1.96 -6.73 -17.14
N THR A 321 -2.94 -7.59 -17.42
CA THR A 321 -3.50 -7.80 -18.76
C THR A 321 -4.98 -7.43 -18.76
N PRO A 322 -5.62 -7.30 -19.93
CA PRO A 322 -7.07 -7.12 -20.01
C PRO A 322 -7.88 -8.25 -19.35
N THR A 323 -7.29 -9.43 -19.19
CA THR A 323 -7.92 -10.62 -18.59
C THR A 323 -7.44 -10.92 -17.17
N THR A 324 -6.66 -10.04 -16.57
CA THR A 324 -6.23 -10.19 -15.18
C THR A 324 -7.42 -10.12 -14.24
N VAL A 325 -7.57 -11.14 -13.40
CA VAL A 325 -8.54 -11.17 -12.30
C VAL A 325 -7.81 -10.99 -10.98
N ARG A 326 -8.22 -9.99 -10.21
CA ARG A 326 -7.76 -9.83 -8.83
C ARG A 326 -8.70 -10.56 -7.89
N CYS A 327 -8.14 -11.43 -7.06
CA CYS A 327 -8.83 -12.12 -5.96
C CYS A 327 -8.46 -11.46 -4.63
N ALA A 328 -9.45 -10.96 -3.90
CA ALA A 328 -9.34 -10.56 -2.51
C ALA A 328 -10.13 -11.58 -1.66
N VAL A 329 -9.40 -12.40 -0.92
CA VAL A 329 -9.92 -13.55 -0.19
C VAL A 329 -10.42 -13.17 1.19
#